data_7ce9133352e3f5665c465474edbe0aa8
#
_entry.id   7ce9133352e3f5665c465474edbe0aa8
#
_cell.length_a   1.000
_cell.length_b   1.000
_cell.length_c   1.000
_cell.angle_alpha   90.00
_cell.angle_beta   90.00
_cell.angle_gamma   90.00
#
_symmetry.space_group_name_H-M   'P 1'
#
loop_
_entity.id
_entity.type
_entity.pdbx_description
1 polymer ?
#
loop_
_entity_poly.entity_id
_entity_poly.type
_entity_poly.pdbx_seq_one_letter_code
_entity_poly.pdbx_strand_id
1 'polypeptide(L)'
;MKLRPFISIFVFLCCAFYLQGQALENVQITKIWDRGEHNAFTDLIRFKGHFYCVFREGSGHVGGSDGKIRILQSKDGQTWNEVALLEKKGVDLRDAKLSITPEGRIMVIIGGSRYVDKILKGRIPHVSFSNASATEFSAPEPVEIDPSIVSWGDWIWRVTWHKGIGYGIDYQVGPDERKGPTSLYLVKTLDGKKFSKVSKLEVSDFPNEATIRIDQQNTMHVMIRRELEDKMGVMAKSTFPYEEWTFQKMPMRLGGPNFIFDKNQSNIIAATRIHEGTSTSTGIFVKKGTEDFKEIIRLPSGGDTSYPGMVMYGNYLWLTYYSSHEAKTSIYLAKIPKSYLKKAIQQK
;
A
#
# COMPACT_ATOMS: atom_id res chain seq x y z
N MET A 1 -33.92 -25.35 -43.17
CA MET A 1 -32.60 -24.77 -42.83
C MET A 1 -32.81 -23.82 -41.66
N LYS A 2 -32.46 -24.21 -40.43
CA LYS A 2 -32.80 -23.49 -39.19
C LYS A 2 -31.62 -22.57 -38.82
N LEU A 3 -31.83 -21.28 -38.91
CA LEU A 3 -30.96 -20.24 -38.32
C LEU A 3 -31.44 -19.93 -36.90
N ARG A 4 -30.63 -20.21 -35.91
CA ARG A 4 -30.56 -19.66 -34.54
C ARG A 4 -29.36 -20.32 -33.86
N PRO A 5 -28.53 -19.70 -33.01
CA PRO A 5 -28.66 -18.51 -32.22
C PRO A 5 -27.35 -17.66 -32.16
N PHE A 6 -27.34 -16.42 -32.54
CA PHE A 6 -26.20 -15.52 -32.34
C PHE A 6 -26.52 -14.24 -31.53
N ILE A 7 -27.77 -14.12 -31.02
CA ILE A 7 -28.18 -12.83 -30.39
C ILE A 7 -27.91 -12.76 -28.86
N SER A 8 -27.75 -13.91 -28.18
CA SER A 8 -27.66 -13.92 -26.72
C SER A 8 -26.28 -13.48 -26.12
N ILE A 9 -25.21 -13.61 -26.88
CA ILE A 9 -23.83 -13.31 -26.35
C ILE A 9 -23.55 -11.79 -26.36
N PHE A 10 -24.10 -11.04 -27.32
CA PHE A 10 -23.87 -9.60 -27.44
C PHE A 10 -24.55 -8.78 -26.34
N VAL A 11 -25.71 -9.21 -25.85
CA VAL A 11 -26.46 -8.49 -24.79
C VAL A 11 -25.76 -8.63 -23.44
N PHE A 12 -25.13 -9.77 -23.14
CA PHE A 12 -24.41 -9.97 -21.86
C PHE A 12 -23.11 -9.14 -21.80
N LEU A 13 -22.35 -9.03 -22.90
CA LEU A 13 -21.17 -8.19 -22.95
C LEU A 13 -21.52 -6.70 -22.82
N CYS A 14 -22.56 -6.22 -23.50
CA CYS A 14 -23.01 -4.82 -23.39
C CYS A 14 -23.49 -4.49 -21.97
N CYS A 15 -24.18 -5.39 -21.28
CA CYS A 15 -24.62 -5.15 -19.90
C CYS A 15 -23.45 -5.11 -18.91
N ALA A 16 -22.41 -5.92 -19.10
CA ALA A 16 -21.22 -5.90 -18.25
C ALA A 16 -20.43 -4.59 -18.40
N PHE A 17 -20.26 -4.10 -19.63
CA PHE A 17 -19.64 -2.79 -19.89
C PHE A 17 -20.48 -1.62 -19.38
N TYR A 18 -21.81 -1.72 -19.46
CA TYR A 18 -22.73 -0.68 -18.99
C TYR A 18 -22.73 -0.57 -17.45
N LEU A 19 -22.69 -1.71 -16.73
CA LEU A 19 -22.58 -1.77 -15.27
C LEU A 19 -21.23 -1.22 -14.77
N GLN A 20 -20.13 -1.51 -15.48
CA GLN A 20 -18.81 -1.01 -15.15
C GLN A 20 -18.71 0.50 -15.41
N GLY A 21 -19.36 1.03 -16.45
CA GLY A 21 -19.48 2.46 -16.74
C GLY A 21 -20.25 3.21 -15.66
N GLN A 22 -21.38 2.68 -15.18
CA GLN A 22 -22.16 3.30 -14.08
C GLN A 22 -21.43 3.32 -12.74
N ALA A 23 -20.55 2.35 -12.47
CA ALA A 23 -19.76 2.30 -11.24
C ALA A 23 -18.74 3.44 -11.12
N LEU A 24 -18.30 4.03 -12.22
CA LEU A 24 -17.31 5.11 -12.25
C LEU A 24 -17.93 6.51 -12.42
N GLU A 25 -19.22 6.62 -12.69
CA GLU A 25 -19.91 7.88 -13.04
C GLU A 25 -19.75 8.98 -11.97
N ASN A 26 -19.44 8.62 -10.71
CA ASN A 26 -19.22 9.56 -9.62
C ASN A 26 -17.79 9.52 -9.04
N VAL A 27 -16.88 8.78 -9.66
CA VAL A 27 -15.48 8.68 -9.25
C VAL A 27 -14.65 9.63 -10.10
N GLN A 28 -14.04 10.63 -9.47
CA GLN A 28 -13.12 11.53 -10.15
C GLN A 28 -11.72 10.95 -10.10
N ILE A 29 -11.06 10.83 -11.26
CA ILE A 29 -9.69 10.35 -11.36
C ILE A 29 -8.85 11.42 -12.05
N THR A 30 -7.73 11.76 -11.44
CA THR A 30 -6.82 12.79 -11.91
C THR A 30 -5.40 12.25 -11.89
N LYS A 31 -4.67 12.41 -13.00
CA LYS A 31 -3.24 12.18 -13.04
C LYS A 31 -2.54 13.35 -12.33
N ILE A 32 -1.82 13.07 -11.24
CA ILE A 32 -1.20 14.11 -10.41
C ILE A 32 0.31 14.23 -10.60
N TRP A 33 0.95 13.20 -11.22
CA TRP A 33 2.37 13.23 -11.53
C TRP A 33 2.76 12.24 -12.62
N ASP A 34 3.64 12.69 -13.54
CA ASP A 34 4.19 11.88 -14.63
C ASP A 34 5.59 12.34 -15.08
N ARG A 35 6.32 13.13 -14.25
CA ARG A 35 7.58 13.75 -14.69
C ARG A 35 8.76 12.77 -14.69
N GLY A 36 8.83 11.79 -13.76
CA GLY A 36 9.85 10.75 -13.77
C GLY A 36 9.66 9.76 -14.93
N GLU A 37 10.70 9.04 -15.32
CA GLU A 37 10.61 7.96 -16.32
C GLU A 37 9.69 6.83 -15.82
N HIS A 38 9.84 6.47 -14.54
CA HIS A 38 9.00 5.50 -13.83
C HIS A 38 8.59 6.06 -12.47
N ASN A 39 7.29 6.20 -12.23
CA ASN A 39 6.70 6.77 -11.01
C ASN A 39 5.82 5.70 -10.36
N ALA A 40 6.16 5.23 -9.14
CA ALA A 40 5.47 4.09 -8.55
C ALA A 40 5.44 4.07 -7.02
N PHE A 41 4.66 3.13 -6.45
CA PHE A 41 4.66 2.80 -5.03
C PHE A 41 4.17 3.92 -4.13
N THR A 42 2.93 4.35 -4.36
CA THR A 42 2.37 5.52 -3.68
C THR A 42 2.02 5.27 -2.21
N ASP A 43 1.89 6.35 -1.47
CA ASP A 43 1.12 6.45 -0.23
C ASP A 43 0.53 7.85 -0.07
N LEU A 44 -0.50 7.96 0.78
CA LEU A 44 -1.25 9.19 1.00
C LEU A 44 -1.64 9.35 2.46
N ILE A 45 -1.38 10.52 3.02
CA ILE A 45 -1.93 10.92 4.32
C ILE A 45 -2.52 12.33 4.24
N ARG A 46 -3.29 12.70 5.29
CA ARG A 46 -3.72 14.07 5.51
C ARG A 46 -3.13 14.59 6.81
N PHE A 47 -2.39 15.70 6.72
CA PHE A 47 -1.70 16.30 7.85
C PHE A 47 -1.83 17.82 7.82
N LYS A 48 -2.19 18.45 8.95
CA LYS A 48 -2.32 19.91 9.11
C LYS A 48 -3.07 20.61 7.95
N GLY A 49 -4.20 20.03 7.55
CA GLY A 49 -5.05 20.61 6.51
C GLY A 49 -4.64 20.29 5.07
N HIS A 50 -3.53 19.61 4.83
CA HIS A 50 -3.04 19.25 3.50
C HIS A 50 -2.98 17.73 3.30
N PHE A 51 -3.11 17.30 2.05
CA PHE A 51 -2.73 15.96 1.60
C PHE A 51 -1.24 15.92 1.33
N TYR A 52 -0.59 14.82 1.67
CA TYR A 52 0.78 14.50 1.31
C TYR A 52 0.79 13.17 0.58
N CYS A 53 1.31 13.18 -0.65
CA CYS A 53 1.50 11.99 -1.46
C CYS A 53 2.98 11.71 -1.59
N VAL A 54 3.40 10.49 -1.33
CA VAL A 54 4.77 10.01 -1.52
C VAL A 54 4.79 8.94 -2.58
N PHE A 55 5.87 8.88 -3.38
CA PHE A 55 6.09 7.84 -4.37
C PHE A 55 7.58 7.78 -4.77
N ARG A 56 7.98 6.69 -5.43
CA ARG A 56 9.31 6.51 -5.99
C ARG A 56 9.39 7.05 -7.42
N GLU A 57 10.46 7.76 -7.73
CA GLU A 57 10.92 8.04 -9.09
C GLU A 57 12.17 7.24 -9.38
N GLY A 58 12.26 6.62 -10.55
CA GLY A 58 13.41 5.86 -11.02
C GLY A 58 13.33 5.68 -12.54
N SER A 59 14.29 4.97 -13.13
CA SER A 59 14.29 4.65 -14.55
C SER A 59 13.50 3.38 -14.89
N GLY A 60 13.05 2.62 -13.88
CA GLY A 60 12.26 1.41 -14.04
C GLY A 60 11.79 0.86 -12.71
N HIS A 61 11.02 -0.24 -12.73
CA HIS A 61 10.47 -0.88 -11.53
C HIS A 61 11.59 -1.41 -10.61
N VAL A 62 12.60 -2.07 -11.17
CA VAL A 62 13.82 -2.56 -10.51
C VAL A 62 14.98 -2.55 -11.50
N GLY A 63 16.22 -2.56 -10.99
CA GLY A 63 17.44 -2.76 -11.78
C GLY A 63 17.85 -1.59 -12.68
N GLY A 64 17.23 -0.44 -12.52
CA GLY A 64 17.57 0.82 -13.18
C GLY A 64 18.51 1.69 -12.32
N SER A 65 18.36 3.02 -12.46
CA SER A 65 19.02 3.99 -11.57
C SER A 65 18.47 3.88 -10.13
N ASP A 66 19.28 4.28 -9.15
CA ASP A 66 18.83 4.39 -7.76
C ASP A 66 17.54 5.24 -7.68
N GLY A 67 16.51 4.66 -7.06
CA GLY A 67 15.23 5.33 -6.88
C GLY A 67 15.34 6.47 -5.87
N LYS A 68 14.54 7.50 -6.11
CA LYS A 68 14.37 8.67 -5.23
C LYS A 68 12.93 8.73 -4.76
N ILE A 69 12.70 9.29 -3.59
CA ILE A 69 11.36 9.43 -3.02
C ILE A 69 10.90 10.88 -3.18
N ARG A 70 9.87 11.07 -3.99
CA ARG A 70 9.19 12.34 -4.20
C ARG A 70 8.08 12.52 -3.18
N ILE A 71 7.97 13.71 -2.60
CA ILE A 71 6.87 14.09 -1.71
C ILE A 71 6.16 15.29 -2.31
N LEU A 72 4.86 15.14 -2.54
CA LEU A 72 3.97 16.20 -2.98
C LEU A 72 3.01 16.61 -1.87
N GLN A 73 2.60 17.87 -1.88
CA GLN A 73 1.58 18.44 -1.01
C GLN A 73 0.44 19.05 -1.83
N SER A 74 -0.80 18.89 -1.35
CA SER A 74 -1.98 19.56 -1.89
C SER A 74 -2.96 19.96 -0.80
N LYS A 75 -3.59 21.12 -0.92
CA LYS A 75 -4.66 21.56 -0.02
C LYS A 75 -6.02 20.95 -0.41
N ASP A 76 -6.25 20.79 -1.69
CA ASP A 76 -7.56 20.48 -2.30
C ASP A 76 -7.60 19.16 -3.10
N GLY A 77 -6.42 18.54 -3.32
CA GLY A 77 -6.25 17.36 -4.17
C GLY A 77 -6.28 17.65 -5.68
N GLN A 78 -6.32 18.93 -6.09
CA GLN A 78 -6.28 19.34 -7.49
C GLN A 78 -4.91 19.89 -7.87
N THR A 79 -4.40 20.83 -7.08
CA THR A 79 -3.08 21.42 -7.27
C THR A 79 -2.06 20.76 -6.34
N TRP A 80 -1.01 20.20 -6.92
CA TRP A 80 0.05 19.50 -6.20
C TRP A 80 1.39 20.22 -6.35
N ASN A 81 2.03 20.51 -5.24
CA ASN A 81 3.34 21.15 -5.16
C ASN A 81 4.37 20.16 -4.65
N GLU A 82 5.58 20.24 -5.19
CA GLU A 82 6.72 19.49 -4.69
C GLU A 82 7.16 20.05 -3.33
N VAL A 83 7.36 19.14 -2.35
CA VAL A 83 7.86 19.49 -1.02
C VAL A 83 9.28 19.00 -0.82
N ALA A 84 9.56 17.76 -1.24
CA ALA A 84 10.89 17.17 -1.09
C ALA A 84 11.16 16.12 -2.17
N LEU A 85 12.46 15.94 -2.44
CA LEU A 85 13.03 14.81 -3.15
C LEU A 85 14.09 14.18 -2.24
N LEU A 86 13.79 13.01 -1.71
CA LEU A 86 14.70 12.27 -0.84
C LEU A 86 15.53 11.32 -1.69
N GLU A 87 16.85 11.38 -1.52
CA GLU A 87 17.80 10.51 -2.23
C GLU A 87 18.91 10.07 -1.30
N LYS A 88 19.52 8.93 -1.59
CA LYS A 88 20.67 8.41 -0.90
C LYS A 88 21.62 7.76 -1.89
N LYS A 89 22.83 8.29 -2.01
CA LYS A 89 23.84 7.77 -2.94
C LYS A 89 24.11 6.28 -2.70
N GLY A 90 23.99 5.46 -3.74
CA GLY A 90 24.23 4.03 -3.72
C GLY A 90 23.13 3.20 -3.07
N VAL A 91 21.94 3.77 -2.89
CA VAL A 91 20.76 3.10 -2.36
C VAL A 91 19.55 3.37 -3.25
N ASP A 92 18.97 2.33 -3.84
CA ASP A 92 17.67 2.40 -4.51
C ASP A 92 16.57 2.50 -3.44
N LEU A 93 16.07 3.73 -3.21
CA LEU A 93 14.99 4.00 -2.27
C LEU A 93 13.64 3.62 -2.89
N ARG A 94 12.80 2.89 -2.13
CA ARG A 94 11.55 2.31 -2.64
C ARG A 94 10.44 2.28 -1.60
N ASP A 95 9.22 2.06 -2.07
CA ASP A 95 8.05 1.69 -1.26
C ASP A 95 7.79 2.60 -0.06
N ALA A 96 8.10 3.89 -0.18
CA ALA A 96 7.92 4.84 0.91
C ALA A 96 6.48 4.86 1.42
N LYS A 97 6.31 4.83 2.74
CA LYS A 97 5.01 4.93 3.41
C LYS A 97 5.03 6.01 4.48
N LEU A 98 3.92 6.71 4.56
CA LEU A 98 3.73 7.87 5.42
C LEU A 98 3.00 7.50 6.72
N SER A 99 3.42 8.09 7.82
CA SER A 99 2.68 8.07 9.09
C SER A 99 2.88 9.37 9.85
N ILE A 100 2.01 9.62 10.83
CA ILE A 100 2.09 10.80 11.69
C ILE A 100 2.60 10.35 13.06
N THR A 101 3.74 10.88 13.49
CA THR A 101 4.34 10.53 14.79
C THR A 101 3.57 11.16 15.95
N PRO A 102 3.73 10.66 17.17
CA PRO A 102 3.11 11.25 18.37
C PRO A 102 3.49 12.73 18.57
N GLU A 103 4.69 13.14 18.14
CA GLU A 103 5.18 14.53 18.22
C GLU A 103 4.59 15.43 17.13
N GLY A 104 3.69 14.91 16.28
CA GLY A 104 3.04 15.69 15.23
C GLY A 104 3.95 16.07 14.07
N ARG A 105 4.79 15.13 13.63
CA ARG A 105 5.60 15.21 12.41
C ARG A 105 5.21 14.09 11.44
N ILE A 106 5.48 14.26 10.15
CA ILE A 106 5.38 13.19 9.17
C ILE A 106 6.64 12.34 9.26
N MET A 107 6.47 11.04 9.44
CA MET A 107 7.49 10.02 9.29
C MET A 107 7.32 9.35 7.92
N VAL A 108 8.41 9.17 7.21
CA VAL A 108 8.48 8.42 5.94
C VAL A 108 9.36 7.21 6.18
N ILE A 109 8.77 6.02 6.27
CA ILE A 109 9.53 4.77 6.26
C ILE A 109 9.77 4.35 4.81
N ILE A 110 10.99 3.94 4.47
CA ILE A 110 11.46 3.75 3.10
C ILE A 110 12.26 2.46 3.03
N GLY A 111 11.97 1.60 2.07
CA GLY A 111 12.83 0.47 1.74
C GLY A 111 14.09 0.95 1.03
N GLY A 112 15.25 0.41 1.40
CA GLY A 112 16.52 0.72 0.76
C GLY A 112 17.20 -0.53 0.26
N SER A 113 17.42 -0.64 -1.06
CA SER A 113 18.16 -1.74 -1.70
C SER A 113 19.52 -1.25 -2.18
N ARG A 114 20.57 -1.97 -1.81
CA ARG A 114 21.93 -1.65 -2.24
C ARG A 114 22.37 -2.59 -3.35
N TYR A 115 22.69 -2.02 -4.50
CA TYR A 115 23.21 -2.75 -5.65
C TYR A 115 24.70 -2.43 -5.88
N VAL A 116 25.48 -3.45 -6.28
CA VAL A 116 26.85 -3.32 -6.82
C VAL A 116 26.89 -4.13 -8.09
N ASP A 117 27.27 -3.51 -9.20
CA ASP A 117 27.30 -4.15 -10.54
C ASP A 117 25.95 -4.83 -10.88
N LYS A 118 24.83 -4.15 -10.57
CA LYS A 118 23.44 -4.64 -10.72
C LYS A 118 23.08 -5.85 -9.86
N ILE A 119 23.97 -6.30 -8.98
CA ILE A 119 23.70 -7.40 -8.04
C ILE A 119 23.26 -6.82 -6.71
N LEU A 120 22.11 -7.26 -6.23
CA LEU A 120 21.59 -6.87 -4.91
C LEU A 120 22.55 -7.39 -3.81
N LYS A 121 22.98 -6.50 -2.93
CA LYS A 121 23.94 -6.77 -1.84
C LYS A 121 23.31 -6.68 -0.45
N GLY A 122 22.04 -6.37 -0.36
CA GLY A 122 21.29 -6.31 0.89
C GLY A 122 20.24 -5.24 0.86
N ARG A 123 19.37 -5.28 1.87
CA ARG A 123 18.30 -4.32 2.08
C ARG A 123 18.31 -3.82 3.51
N ILE A 124 18.11 -2.52 3.68
CA ILE A 124 18.02 -1.87 4.98
C ILE A 124 16.90 -0.83 4.89
N PRO A 125 15.89 -0.87 5.78
CA PRO A 125 14.89 0.20 5.83
C PRO A 125 15.54 1.52 6.23
N HIS A 126 15.04 2.61 5.68
CA HIS A 126 15.46 3.98 5.98
C HIS A 126 14.27 4.78 6.50
N VAL A 127 14.55 5.86 7.19
CA VAL A 127 13.56 6.78 7.70
C VAL A 127 13.95 8.23 7.43
N SER A 128 12.95 9.05 7.14
CA SER A 128 13.03 10.50 7.05
C SER A 128 11.88 11.12 7.84
N PHE A 129 12.12 12.28 8.45
CA PHE A 129 11.09 13.01 9.21
C PHE A 129 10.91 14.41 8.68
N SER A 130 9.67 14.88 8.69
CA SER A 130 9.42 16.29 8.42
C SER A 130 9.80 17.18 9.60
N ASN A 131 10.03 18.47 9.33
CA ASN A 131 9.91 19.50 10.34
C ASN A 131 8.45 19.61 10.84
N ALA A 132 8.20 20.43 11.86
CA ALA A 132 6.86 20.58 12.44
C ALA A 132 5.80 21.11 11.46
N SER A 133 6.19 21.94 10.50
CA SER A 133 5.30 22.49 9.45
C SER A 133 5.11 21.56 8.25
N ALA A 134 5.88 20.48 8.17
CA ALA A 134 5.94 19.53 7.05
C ALA A 134 6.30 20.21 5.69
N THR A 135 7.17 21.21 5.74
CA THR A 135 7.72 21.91 4.58
C THR A 135 9.11 21.43 4.20
N GLU A 136 9.79 20.73 5.10
CA GLU A 136 11.14 20.19 4.92
C GLU A 136 11.21 18.77 5.49
N PHE A 137 12.07 17.94 4.93
CA PHE A 137 12.31 16.58 5.37
C PHE A 137 13.80 16.31 5.55
N SER A 138 14.15 15.54 6.57
CA SER A 138 15.54 15.13 6.80
C SER A 138 16.03 14.20 5.69
N ALA A 139 17.35 14.11 5.51
CA ALA A 139 17.95 13.09 4.66
C ALA A 139 17.55 11.68 5.16
N PRO A 140 17.35 10.70 4.27
CA PRO A 140 17.07 9.31 4.66
C PRO A 140 18.24 8.70 5.44
N GLU A 141 17.95 8.18 6.63
CA GLU A 141 18.92 7.48 7.48
C GLU A 141 18.48 6.02 7.66
N PRO A 142 19.42 5.05 7.72
CA PRO A 142 19.07 3.66 8.00
C PRO A 142 18.46 3.56 9.39
N VAL A 143 17.49 2.66 9.55
CA VAL A 143 16.95 2.33 10.87
C VAL A 143 17.79 1.23 11.54
N GLU A 144 17.74 1.18 12.86
CA GLU A 144 18.34 0.12 13.67
C GLU A 144 17.29 -0.97 13.92
N ILE A 145 17.55 -2.19 13.45
CA ILE A 145 16.70 -3.36 13.72
C ILE A 145 17.26 -4.13 14.92
N ASP A 146 16.37 -4.70 15.73
CA ASP A 146 16.71 -5.56 16.87
C ASP A 146 17.78 -6.60 16.46
N PRO A 147 18.95 -6.66 17.15
CA PRO A 147 20.03 -7.59 16.80
C PRO A 147 19.60 -9.06 16.79
N SER A 148 18.54 -9.42 17.52
CA SER A 148 18.05 -10.81 17.56
C SER A 148 17.33 -11.26 16.30
N ILE A 149 16.97 -10.32 15.41
CA ILE A 149 16.24 -10.61 14.17
C ILE A 149 16.85 -9.97 12.93
N VAL A 150 17.78 -9.02 13.05
CA VAL A 150 18.37 -8.34 11.89
C VAL A 150 18.88 -9.35 10.86
N SER A 151 18.63 -9.08 9.58
CA SER A 151 18.90 -9.98 8.48
C SER A 151 19.65 -9.32 7.31
N TRP A 152 19.95 -10.09 6.28
CA TRP A 152 20.49 -9.59 5.02
C TRP A 152 19.51 -8.69 4.28
N GLY A 153 18.19 -8.88 4.46
CA GLY A 153 17.19 -8.19 3.69
C GLY A 153 15.95 -7.83 4.51
N ASP A 154 16.11 -6.87 5.43
CA ASP A 154 15.02 -6.34 6.24
C ASP A 154 14.20 -5.31 5.46
N TRP A 155 12.86 -5.35 5.64
CA TRP A 155 11.95 -4.41 5.01
C TRP A 155 10.73 -4.13 5.87
N ILE A 156 10.72 -2.97 6.53
CA ILE A 156 9.55 -2.52 7.27
C ILE A 156 8.58 -1.87 6.28
N TRP A 157 7.44 -2.55 6.03
CA TRP A 157 6.50 -2.12 5.00
C TRP A 157 5.79 -0.81 5.32
N ARG A 158 5.22 -0.70 6.53
CA ARG A 158 4.45 0.46 6.98
C ARG A 158 4.51 0.55 8.50
N VAL A 159 4.57 1.78 9.03
CA VAL A 159 4.49 2.02 10.48
C VAL A 159 3.13 2.62 10.82
N THR A 160 2.45 2.03 11.80
CA THR A 160 1.19 2.52 12.37
C THR A 160 1.41 2.90 13.82
N TRP A 161 1.20 4.17 14.14
CA TRP A 161 1.33 4.68 15.50
C TRP A 161 0.04 4.45 16.30
N HIS A 162 0.18 3.90 17.50
CA HIS A 162 -0.91 3.65 18.43
C HIS A 162 -0.43 3.87 19.86
N LYS A 163 -1.09 4.78 20.58
CA LYS A 163 -0.76 5.10 22.00
C LYS A 163 0.72 5.42 22.23
N GLY A 164 1.33 6.17 21.33
CA GLY A 164 2.73 6.58 21.45
C GLY A 164 3.75 5.56 20.94
N ILE A 165 3.32 4.38 20.51
CA ILE A 165 4.19 3.32 20.00
C ILE A 165 3.92 3.13 18.49
N GLY A 166 4.98 3.15 17.68
CA GLY A 166 4.92 2.78 16.28
C GLY A 166 5.08 1.27 16.11
N TYR A 167 4.19 0.63 15.35
CA TYR A 167 4.25 -0.79 15.02
C TYR A 167 4.42 -0.97 13.52
N GLY A 168 5.31 -1.89 13.13
CA GLY A 168 5.55 -2.27 11.74
C GLY A 168 5.72 -3.77 11.59
N ILE A 169 5.51 -4.27 10.39
CA ILE A 169 5.93 -5.63 10.05
C ILE A 169 7.25 -5.53 9.30
N ASP A 170 8.28 -6.12 9.88
CA ASP A 170 9.55 -6.36 9.22
C ASP A 170 9.45 -7.72 8.51
N TYR A 171 9.42 -7.69 7.18
CA TYR A 171 9.53 -8.92 6.40
C TYR A 171 10.97 -9.07 5.87
N GLN A 172 11.47 -10.27 6.03
CA GLN A 172 12.84 -10.60 5.74
C GLN A 172 12.94 -11.50 4.53
N VAL A 173 13.84 -11.18 3.61
CA VAL A 173 14.14 -12.00 2.44
C VAL A 173 15.61 -12.29 2.39
N GLY A 174 15.97 -13.52 2.01
CA GLY A 174 17.36 -13.91 1.79
C GLY A 174 17.91 -13.39 0.46
N PRO A 175 19.22 -13.66 0.18
CA PRO A 175 19.86 -13.29 -1.09
C PRO A 175 19.20 -13.91 -2.32
N ASP A 176 18.61 -15.08 -2.18
CA ASP A 176 17.81 -15.75 -3.23
C ASP A 176 16.31 -15.48 -2.98
N GLU A 177 15.87 -14.31 -3.41
CA GLU A 177 14.60 -13.69 -3.06
C GLU A 177 13.36 -14.57 -3.13
N ARG A 178 13.34 -15.60 -3.99
CA ARG A 178 12.14 -16.43 -4.21
C ARG A 178 12.29 -17.87 -3.72
N LYS A 179 13.46 -18.26 -3.23
CA LYS A 179 13.76 -19.63 -2.85
C LYS A 179 14.15 -19.79 -1.38
N GLY A 180 14.52 -18.68 -0.74
CA GLY A 180 14.91 -18.67 0.68
C GLY A 180 13.72 -18.56 1.62
N PRO A 181 13.90 -18.89 2.90
CA PRO A 181 12.91 -18.66 3.92
C PRO A 181 12.65 -17.16 4.07
N THR A 182 11.38 -16.80 4.19
CA THR A 182 10.95 -15.46 4.61
C THR A 182 10.45 -15.53 6.04
N SER A 183 10.70 -14.48 6.79
CA SER A 183 10.17 -14.33 8.13
C SER A 183 9.40 -13.03 8.24
N LEU A 184 8.34 -13.03 9.05
CA LEU A 184 7.61 -11.83 9.43
C LEU A 184 7.76 -11.60 10.92
N TYR A 185 8.21 -10.42 11.29
CA TYR A 185 8.25 -9.99 12.68
C TYR A 185 7.40 -8.75 12.90
N LEU A 186 6.55 -8.76 13.90
CA LEU A 186 6.04 -7.52 14.45
C LEU A 186 7.17 -6.84 15.21
N VAL A 187 7.46 -5.62 14.80
CA VAL A 187 8.44 -4.75 15.46
C VAL A 187 7.76 -3.50 15.99
N LYS A 188 8.33 -2.91 17.05
CA LYS A 188 7.85 -1.67 17.65
C LYS A 188 8.97 -0.64 17.77
N THR A 189 8.59 0.62 17.79
CA THR A 189 9.49 1.78 17.94
C THR A 189 8.84 2.87 18.77
N LEU A 190 9.65 3.65 19.49
CA LEU A 190 9.22 4.87 20.17
C LEU A 190 9.64 6.14 19.42
N ASP A 191 10.65 6.07 18.58
CA ASP A 191 11.29 7.21 17.90
C ASP A 191 11.25 7.11 16.37
N GLY A 192 10.80 5.96 15.82
CA GLY A 192 10.79 5.67 14.39
C GLY A 192 12.18 5.36 13.81
N LYS A 193 13.23 5.25 14.64
CA LYS A 193 14.61 4.97 14.22
C LYS A 193 15.10 3.61 14.70
N LYS A 194 14.74 3.21 15.93
CA LYS A 194 15.11 1.93 16.55
C LYS A 194 13.89 1.06 16.66
N PHE A 195 13.97 -0.14 16.09
CA PHE A 195 12.89 -1.11 16.06
C PHE A 195 13.27 -2.36 16.83
N SER A 196 12.51 -2.67 17.88
CA SER A 196 12.66 -3.88 18.67
C SER A 196 11.60 -4.92 18.31
N LYS A 197 11.97 -6.19 18.35
CA LYS A 197 11.06 -7.32 18.13
C LYS A 197 9.95 -7.34 19.18
N VAL A 198 8.72 -7.64 18.76
CA VAL A 198 7.58 -7.96 19.62
C VAL A 198 7.27 -9.46 19.51
N SER A 199 6.93 -9.92 18.31
CA SER A 199 6.57 -11.32 18.06
C SER A 199 6.90 -11.74 16.64
N LYS A 200 6.84 -13.04 16.35
CA LYS A 200 6.91 -13.60 15.00
C LYS A 200 5.52 -13.98 14.52
N LEU A 201 5.22 -13.70 13.27
CA LEU A 201 4.00 -14.14 12.61
C LEU A 201 4.32 -15.39 11.77
N GLU A 202 3.77 -16.53 12.15
CA GLU A 202 4.01 -17.80 11.44
C GLU A 202 3.08 -17.91 10.23
N VAL A 203 3.46 -17.24 9.15
CA VAL A 203 2.77 -17.24 7.85
C VAL A 203 3.66 -17.90 6.81
N SER A 204 3.12 -18.89 6.09
CA SER A 204 3.82 -19.61 5.01
C SER A 204 3.73 -18.90 3.65
N ASP A 205 4.36 -19.49 2.64
CA ASP A 205 4.19 -19.18 1.21
C ASP A 205 4.68 -17.80 0.80
N PHE A 206 5.88 -17.45 1.27
CA PHE A 206 6.59 -16.24 0.94
C PHE A 206 5.81 -14.96 1.29
N PRO A 207 5.46 -14.75 2.59
CA PRO A 207 4.81 -13.53 3.03
C PRO A 207 5.75 -12.33 2.95
N ASN A 208 5.17 -11.16 2.65
CA ASN A 208 5.93 -9.92 2.52
C ASN A 208 5.10 -8.69 2.90
N GLU A 209 4.82 -7.79 1.97
CA GLU A 209 4.09 -6.53 2.18
C GLU A 209 2.89 -6.69 3.12
N ALA A 210 2.94 -6.01 4.26
CA ALA A 210 1.93 -6.18 5.31
C ALA A 210 1.52 -4.85 5.94
N THR A 211 0.23 -4.52 5.87
CA THR A 211 -0.33 -3.30 6.44
C THR A 211 -1.00 -3.57 7.77
N ILE A 212 -0.61 -2.81 8.80
CA ILE A 212 -1.21 -2.85 10.15
C ILE A 212 -2.29 -1.77 10.28
N ARG A 213 -3.41 -2.13 10.94
CA ARG A 213 -4.37 -1.21 11.56
C ARG A 213 -4.78 -1.74 12.92
N ILE A 214 -5.01 -0.84 13.86
CA ILE A 214 -5.44 -1.18 15.23
C ILE A 214 -6.81 -0.56 15.43
N ASP A 215 -7.77 -1.36 15.87
CA ASP A 215 -9.14 -0.93 16.11
C ASP A 215 -9.33 -0.28 17.50
N GLN A 216 -10.54 0.20 17.78
CA GLN A 216 -10.88 0.84 19.06
C GLN A 216 -10.83 -0.11 20.24
N GLN A 217 -10.91 -1.42 20.02
CA GLN A 217 -10.76 -2.48 21.02
C GLN A 217 -9.29 -2.84 21.26
N ASN A 218 -8.35 -2.14 20.61
CA ASN A 218 -6.91 -2.41 20.59
C ASN A 218 -6.55 -3.77 19.96
N THR A 219 -7.40 -4.31 19.11
CA THR A 219 -7.06 -5.46 18.26
C THR A 219 -6.22 -4.99 17.08
N MET A 220 -5.07 -5.59 16.90
CA MET A 220 -4.23 -5.37 15.73
C MET A 220 -4.70 -6.26 14.58
N HIS A 221 -4.92 -5.68 13.43
CA HIS A 221 -5.26 -6.35 12.18
C HIS A 221 -4.11 -6.16 11.21
N VAL A 222 -3.63 -7.24 10.59
CA VAL A 222 -2.54 -7.20 9.62
C VAL A 222 -2.98 -7.87 8.33
N MET A 223 -2.96 -7.11 7.24
CA MET A 223 -3.24 -7.61 5.89
C MET A 223 -1.92 -7.95 5.22
N ILE A 224 -1.68 -9.24 4.94
CA ILE A 224 -0.39 -9.80 4.53
C ILE A 224 -0.47 -10.36 3.12
N ARG A 225 0.41 -9.92 2.22
CA ARG A 225 0.62 -10.46 0.89
C ARG A 225 1.46 -11.74 0.94
N ARG A 226 1.14 -12.71 0.07
CA ARG A 226 1.94 -13.94 -0.16
C ARG A 226 2.21 -14.12 -1.65
N GLU A 227 3.33 -14.78 -2.00
CA GLU A 227 3.80 -14.89 -3.39
C GLU A 227 4.01 -16.33 -3.88
N LEU A 228 3.92 -17.32 -3.00
CA LEU A 228 4.02 -18.75 -3.38
C LEU A 228 2.67 -19.45 -3.20
N GLU A 229 2.62 -20.70 -3.63
CA GLU A 229 1.44 -21.57 -3.63
C GLU A 229 0.21 -20.87 -4.24
N ASP A 230 -0.85 -20.75 -3.49
CA ASP A 230 -2.10 -20.13 -3.95
C ASP A 230 -2.03 -18.60 -4.07
N LYS A 231 -1.01 -17.96 -3.51
CA LYS A 231 -0.78 -16.51 -3.49
C LYS A 231 -1.90 -15.69 -2.85
N MET A 232 -2.86 -16.34 -2.21
CA MET A 232 -3.96 -15.66 -1.54
C MET A 232 -3.46 -14.89 -0.31
N GLY A 233 -3.99 -13.69 -0.09
CA GLY A 233 -3.66 -12.90 1.08
C GLY A 233 -4.05 -13.58 2.40
N VAL A 234 -3.48 -13.08 3.49
CA VAL A 234 -3.84 -13.49 4.84
C VAL A 234 -4.18 -12.26 5.66
N MET A 235 -5.28 -12.34 6.40
CA MET A 235 -5.62 -11.40 7.46
C MET A 235 -5.21 -12.01 8.80
N ALA A 236 -4.27 -11.40 9.49
CA ALA A 236 -3.87 -11.79 10.84
C ALA A 236 -4.48 -10.85 11.89
N LYS A 237 -4.76 -11.37 13.08
CA LYS A 237 -5.25 -10.60 14.22
C LYS A 237 -4.53 -10.99 15.50
N SER A 238 -4.30 -9.99 16.34
CA SER A 238 -3.73 -10.16 17.68
C SER A 238 -4.28 -9.10 18.62
N THR A 239 -4.44 -9.45 19.90
CA THR A 239 -4.76 -8.50 20.97
C THR A 239 -3.48 -8.18 21.76
N PHE A 240 -3.48 -7.02 22.46
CA PHE A 240 -2.34 -6.66 23.30
C PHE A 240 -2.02 -7.81 24.29
N PRO A 241 -0.75 -8.20 24.44
CA PRO A 241 0.50 -7.57 24.04
C PRO A 241 0.98 -7.86 22.60
N TYR A 242 0.15 -8.46 21.74
CA TYR A 242 0.43 -8.78 20.33
C TYR A 242 1.48 -9.88 20.13
N GLU A 243 1.44 -10.89 21.00
CA GLU A 243 2.35 -12.04 20.97
C GLU A 243 1.72 -13.24 20.26
N GLU A 244 0.40 -13.43 20.41
CA GLU A 244 -0.34 -14.52 19.82
C GLU A 244 -1.20 -14.06 18.65
N TRP A 245 -1.24 -14.85 17.59
CA TRP A 245 -1.88 -14.50 16.33
C TRP A 245 -2.89 -15.53 15.87
N THR A 246 -4.00 -15.04 15.33
CA THR A 246 -4.94 -15.82 14.55
C THR A 246 -4.85 -15.42 13.08
N PHE A 247 -5.01 -16.38 12.15
CA PHE A 247 -4.84 -16.17 10.73
C PHE A 247 -6.08 -16.61 9.97
N GLN A 248 -6.52 -15.78 9.03
CA GLN A 248 -7.62 -16.09 8.12
C GLN A 248 -7.15 -15.86 6.69
N LYS A 249 -7.25 -16.89 5.84
CA LYS A 249 -6.99 -16.76 4.41
C LYS A 249 -8.04 -15.84 3.78
N MET A 250 -7.58 -14.96 2.90
CA MET A 250 -8.43 -14.04 2.15
C MET A 250 -8.86 -14.67 0.82
N PRO A 251 -10.00 -14.26 0.24
CA PRO A 251 -10.47 -14.81 -1.03
C PRO A 251 -9.77 -14.20 -2.26
N MET A 252 -8.72 -13.40 -2.06
CA MET A 252 -8.05 -12.68 -3.14
C MET A 252 -6.53 -12.62 -2.96
N ARG A 253 -5.82 -12.59 -4.08
CA ARG A 253 -4.39 -12.27 -4.13
C ARG A 253 -4.20 -10.78 -3.84
N LEU A 254 -3.12 -10.44 -3.14
CA LEU A 254 -2.76 -9.06 -2.81
C LEU A 254 -1.54 -8.60 -3.61
N GLY A 255 -1.40 -7.28 -3.80
CA GLY A 255 -0.21 -6.62 -4.36
C GLY A 255 -0.19 -5.15 -3.98
N GLY A 256 0.78 -4.74 -3.14
CA GLY A 256 0.84 -3.42 -2.53
C GLY A 256 -0.38 -3.12 -1.64
N PRO A 257 -0.77 -4.02 -0.71
CA PRO A 257 -2.06 -3.92 -0.04
C PRO A 257 -2.12 -2.74 0.93
N ASN A 258 -3.28 -2.10 0.99
CA ASN A 258 -3.62 -1.14 2.03
C ASN A 258 -5.09 -1.31 2.43
N PHE A 259 -5.42 -0.97 3.66
CA PHE A 259 -6.80 -0.94 4.12
C PHE A 259 -7.02 0.10 5.21
N ILE A 260 -8.26 0.48 5.39
CA ILE A 260 -8.75 1.34 6.48
C ILE A 260 -10.04 0.75 7.03
N PHE A 261 -10.40 1.12 8.24
CA PHE A 261 -11.72 0.87 8.78
C PHE A 261 -12.70 1.97 8.34
N ASP A 262 -13.98 1.63 8.27
CA ASP A 262 -15.03 2.63 8.19
C ASP A 262 -15.15 3.41 9.52
N LYS A 263 -16.03 4.41 9.58
CA LYS A 263 -16.17 5.27 10.77
C LYS A 263 -16.50 4.49 12.04
N ASN A 264 -17.29 3.44 11.95
CA ASN A 264 -17.74 2.63 13.09
C ASN A 264 -16.80 1.43 13.33
N GLN A 265 -15.77 1.26 12.50
CA GLN A 265 -14.81 0.15 12.52
C GLN A 265 -15.45 -1.24 12.41
N SER A 266 -16.68 -1.31 11.90
CA SER A 266 -17.39 -2.56 11.64
C SER A 266 -17.08 -3.15 10.27
N ASN A 267 -16.54 -2.34 9.36
CA ASN A 267 -16.23 -2.73 8.00
C ASN A 267 -14.79 -2.36 7.64
N ILE A 268 -14.20 -3.16 6.76
CA ILE A 268 -12.86 -2.91 6.20
C ILE A 268 -13.03 -2.48 4.74
N ILE A 269 -12.37 -1.39 4.37
CA ILE A 269 -12.22 -0.93 3.01
C ILE A 269 -10.77 -1.17 2.63
N ALA A 270 -10.52 -2.07 1.70
CA ALA A 270 -9.19 -2.43 1.24
C ALA A 270 -8.97 -2.00 -0.21
N ALA A 271 -7.73 -1.71 -0.56
CA ALA A 271 -7.34 -1.50 -1.94
C ALA A 271 -6.03 -2.26 -2.23
N THR A 272 -5.97 -2.90 -3.40
CA THR A 272 -4.86 -3.76 -3.78
C THR A 272 -4.84 -4.00 -5.29
N ARG A 273 -3.77 -4.61 -5.79
CA ARG A 273 -3.69 -5.10 -7.17
C ARG A 273 -4.62 -6.28 -7.37
N ILE A 274 -5.40 -6.23 -8.43
CA ILE A 274 -6.15 -7.36 -8.98
C ILE A 274 -5.27 -8.04 -10.02
N HIS A 275 -5.28 -9.37 -10.04
CA HIS A 275 -4.56 -10.19 -11.00
C HIS A 275 -5.56 -11.06 -11.77
N GLU A 276 -5.65 -10.88 -13.08
CA GLU A 276 -6.54 -11.66 -13.96
C GLU A 276 -5.74 -12.15 -15.19
N GLY A 277 -5.32 -13.41 -15.14
CA GLY A 277 -4.42 -13.94 -16.16
C GLY A 277 -3.14 -13.13 -16.23
N THR A 278 -2.86 -12.51 -17.39
CA THR A 278 -1.71 -11.63 -17.63
C THR A 278 -2.02 -10.17 -17.34
N SER A 279 -3.28 -9.80 -17.12
CA SER A 279 -3.68 -8.42 -16.85
C SER A 279 -3.65 -8.11 -15.35
N THR A 280 -3.44 -6.83 -15.06
CA THR A 280 -3.47 -6.29 -13.71
C THR A 280 -4.28 -5.01 -13.67
N SER A 281 -4.90 -4.74 -12.54
CA SER A 281 -5.59 -3.47 -12.27
C SER A 281 -5.51 -3.14 -10.78
N THR A 282 -5.94 -1.95 -10.40
CA THR A 282 -6.08 -1.55 -8.99
C THR A 282 -7.55 -1.59 -8.62
N GLY A 283 -7.89 -2.36 -7.59
CA GLY A 283 -9.26 -2.53 -7.12
C GLY A 283 -9.48 -2.10 -5.68
N ILE A 284 -10.72 -1.77 -5.37
CA ILE A 284 -11.21 -1.47 -4.03
C ILE A 284 -12.20 -2.53 -3.63
N PHE A 285 -12.02 -3.05 -2.43
CA PHE A 285 -12.80 -4.13 -1.84
C PHE A 285 -13.40 -3.68 -0.52
N VAL A 286 -14.54 -4.23 -0.18
CA VAL A 286 -15.19 -4.03 1.12
C VAL A 286 -15.44 -5.38 1.78
N LYS A 287 -15.10 -5.48 3.06
CA LYS A 287 -15.50 -6.58 3.94
C LYS A 287 -16.48 -6.03 4.97
N LYS A 288 -17.70 -6.58 4.98
CA LYS A 288 -18.76 -6.20 5.91
C LYS A 288 -18.79 -7.18 7.09
N GLY A 289 -18.48 -6.69 8.27
CA GLY A 289 -18.47 -7.54 9.47
C GLY A 289 -17.63 -8.81 9.29
N THR A 290 -18.27 -9.97 9.33
CA THR A 290 -17.65 -11.30 9.14
C THR A 290 -17.70 -11.82 7.70
N GLU A 291 -18.37 -11.10 6.77
CA GLU A 291 -18.46 -11.50 5.35
C GLU A 291 -17.06 -11.47 4.68
N ASP A 292 -16.95 -12.11 3.52
CA ASP A 292 -15.75 -12.04 2.70
C ASP A 292 -15.59 -10.68 2.01
N PHE A 293 -14.37 -10.40 1.54
CA PHE A 293 -14.09 -9.22 0.73
C PHE A 293 -14.81 -9.32 -0.62
N LYS A 294 -15.51 -8.24 -1.00
CA LYS A 294 -16.16 -8.08 -2.31
C LYS A 294 -15.53 -6.91 -3.04
N GLU A 295 -15.17 -7.09 -4.31
CA GLU A 295 -14.76 -5.99 -5.19
C GLU A 295 -15.94 -5.04 -5.41
N ILE A 296 -15.69 -3.74 -5.25
CA ILE A 296 -16.72 -2.71 -5.43
C ILE A 296 -16.37 -1.70 -6.50
N ILE A 297 -15.08 -1.46 -6.72
CA ILE A 297 -14.58 -0.54 -7.75
C ILE A 297 -13.31 -1.12 -8.34
N ARG A 298 -13.22 -1.10 -9.66
CA ARG A 298 -11.98 -1.29 -10.41
C ARG A 298 -11.60 0.02 -11.04
N LEU A 299 -10.43 0.56 -10.65
CA LEU A 299 -9.94 1.83 -11.16
C LEU A 299 -9.38 1.67 -12.58
N PRO A 300 -9.46 2.69 -13.45
CA PRO A 300 -8.74 2.75 -14.71
C PRO A 300 -7.24 2.59 -14.45
N SER A 301 -6.70 1.43 -14.79
CA SER A 301 -5.32 1.04 -14.47
C SER A 301 -4.94 -0.20 -15.26
N GLY A 302 -3.65 -0.45 -15.39
CA GLY A 302 -3.12 -1.63 -16.08
C GLY A 302 -1.60 -1.69 -16.03
N GLY A 303 -1.06 -2.83 -16.45
CA GLY A 303 0.37 -3.08 -16.46
C GLY A 303 0.96 -3.02 -15.04
N ASP A 304 2.02 -2.23 -14.88
CA ASP A 304 2.58 -1.95 -13.55
C ASP A 304 1.70 -0.97 -12.78
N THR A 305 1.00 -1.43 -11.75
CA THR A 305 -0.03 -0.64 -11.05
C THR A 305 -0.23 -1.08 -9.60
N SER A 306 -0.90 -0.27 -8.79
CA SER A 306 -1.40 -0.49 -7.41
C SER A 306 -0.69 0.36 -6.35
N TYR A 307 -0.37 -0.22 -5.19
CA TYR A 307 0.24 0.40 -4.00
C TYR A 307 -0.55 1.64 -3.54
N PRO A 308 -1.82 1.45 -3.17
CA PRO A 308 -2.69 2.57 -2.87
C PRO A 308 -2.35 3.26 -1.55
N GLY A 309 -2.30 4.60 -1.59
CA GLY A 309 -2.45 5.45 -0.41
C GLY A 309 -3.93 5.72 -0.18
N MET A 310 -4.42 5.72 1.07
CA MET A 310 -5.85 5.84 1.36
C MET A 310 -6.13 6.81 2.51
N VAL A 311 -7.00 7.78 2.29
CA VAL A 311 -7.45 8.74 3.31
C VAL A 311 -8.96 8.96 3.21
N MET A 312 -9.67 8.78 4.32
CA MET A 312 -11.06 9.16 4.43
C MET A 312 -11.16 10.62 4.90
N TYR A 313 -11.57 11.53 4.02
CA TYR A 313 -11.70 12.95 4.36
C TYR A 313 -12.93 13.59 3.69
N GLY A 314 -13.63 14.44 4.45
CA GLY A 314 -14.90 15.04 4.01
C GLY A 314 -15.90 13.94 3.63
N ASN A 315 -16.51 14.08 2.48
CA ASN A 315 -17.47 13.11 1.94
C ASN A 315 -16.86 12.10 0.96
N TYR A 316 -15.53 11.90 1.02
CA TYR A 316 -14.81 11.09 0.03
C TYR A 316 -13.79 10.16 0.68
N LEU A 317 -13.55 9.03 0.03
CA LEU A 317 -12.30 8.30 0.08
C LEU A 317 -11.37 8.89 -0.98
N TRP A 318 -10.21 9.35 -0.56
CA TRP A 318 -9.11 9.80 -1.39
C TRP A 318 -8.11 8.68 -1.50
N LEU A 319 -7.80 8.27 -2.72
CA LEU A 319 -6.93 7.13 -2.97
C LEU A 319 -5.91 7.49 -4.05
N THR A 320 -4.62 7.45 -3.71
CA THR A 320 -3.54 7.50 -4.70
C THR A 320 -3.17 6.11 -5.15
N TYR A 321 -2.80 5.96 -6.41
CA TYR A 321 -2.25 4.74 -6.98
C TYR A 321 -1.33 5.09 -8.15
N TYR A 322 -0.51 4.16 -8.59
CA TYR A 322 0.25 4.32 -9.81
C TYR A 322 -0.23 3.34 -10.87
N SER A 323 0.01 3.68 -12.14
CA SER A 323 -0.36 2.80 -13.25
C SER A 323 0.37 3.16 -14.54
N SER A 324 0.63 2.14 -15.37
CA SER A 324 1.25 2.29 -16.69
C SER A 324 0.25 2.17 -17.85
N HIS A 325 -1.06 2.30 -17.63
CA HIS A 325 -2.09 2.17 -18.67
C HIS A 325 -2.09 3.29 -19.71
N GLU A 326 -1.43 4.43 -19.42
CA GLU A 326 -1.24 5.55 -20.32
C GLU A 326 0.25 5.72 -20.70
N ALA A 327 0.81 4.81 -21.49
CA ALA A 327 2.17 4.80 -22.03
C ALA A 327 3.29 4.60 -21.01
N LYS A 328 3.36 5.36 -19.90
CA LYS A 328 4.36 5.20 -18.83
C LYS A 328 3.70 5.20 -17.46
N THR A 329 4.45 4.72 -16.47
CA THR A 329 3.98 4.67 -15.09
C THR A 329 3.82 6.08 -14.52
N SER A 330 2.60 6.43 -14.15
CA SER A 330 2.22 7.74 -13.61
C SER A 330 1.45 7.60 -12.31
N ILE A 331 1.35 8.69 -11.55
CA ILE A 331 0.63 8.73 -10.27
C ILE A 331 -0.75 9.33 -10.49
N TYR A 332 -1.76 8.66 -9.99
CA TYR A 332 -3.17 9.05 -10.06
C TYR A 332 -3.76 9.24 -8.67
N LEU A 333 -4.75 10.12 -8.61
CA LEU A 333 -5.63 10.31 -7.45
C LEU A 333 -7.07 9.98 -7.87
N ALA A 334 -7.67 9.04 -7.15
CA ALA A 334 -9.10 8.75 -7.22
C ALA A 334 -9.82 9.40 -6.04
N LYS A 335 -10.88 10.15 -6.30
CA LYS A 335 -11.77 10.75 -5.31
C LYS A 335 -13.13 10.07 -5.41
N ILE A 336 -13.46 9.27 -4.41
CA ILE A 336 -14.59 8.34 -4.41
C ILE A 336 -15.59 8.77 -3.35
N PRO A 337 -16.86 9.06 -3.72
CA PRO A 337 -17.88 9.47 -2.75
C PRO A 337 -18.14 8.41 -1.69
N LYS A 338 -18.25 8.82 -0.42
CA LYS A 338 -18.65 7.93 0.69
C LYS A 338 -20.04 7.31 0.49
N SER A 339 -20.94 8.02 -0.19
CA SER A 339 -22.27 7.50 -0.55
C SER A 339 -22.16 6.23 -1.40
N TYR A 340 -21.19 6.19 -2.31
CA TYR A 340 -20.91 5.01 -3.13
C TYR A 340 -20.44 3.83 -2.27
N LEU A 341 -19.48 4.05 -1.37
CA LEU A 341 -19.00 3.01 -0.45
C LEU A 341 -20.12 2.50 0.46
N LYS A 342 -20.95 3.40 1.00
CA LYS A 342 -22.13 3.03 1.82
C LYS A 342 -23.11 2.16 1.05
N LYS A 343 -23.43 2.53 -0.19
CA LYS A 343 -24.33 1.77 -1.06
C LYS A 343 -23.78 0.36 -1.31
N ALA A 344 -22.49 0.23 -1.61
CA ALA A 344 -21.84 -1.06 -1.81
C ALA A 344 -21.83 -1.94 -0.54
N ILE A 345 -21.68 -1.33 0.66
CA ILE A 345 -21.75 -2.04 1.95
C ILE A 345 -23.19 -2.50 2.25
N GLN A 346 -24.22 -1.76 1.80
CA GLN A 346 -25.63 -2.08 2.04
C GLN A 346 -26.23 -3.08 1.07
N GLN A 347 -25.69 -3.21 -0.13
CA GLN A 347 -26.13 -4.22 -1.11
C GLN A 347 -25.78 -5.62 -0.61
N LYS A 348 -26.82 -6.48 -0.51
CA LYS A 348 -26.73 -7.91 -0.13
C LYS A 348 -26.12 -8.74 -1.25
#